data_88885c8643691ff1ae795b51517d6acd
#
_entry.id   88885c8643691ff1ae795b51517d6acd
#
_cell.length_a   1.000
_cell.length_b   1.000
_cell.length_c   1.000
_cell.angle_alpha   90.00
_cell.angle_beta   90.00
_cell.angle_gamma   90.00
#
_symmetry.space_group_name_H-M   'P 1'
#
loop_
_entity.id
_entity.type
_entity.pdbx_description
1 polymer ?
#
loop_
_entity_poly.entity_id
_entity_poly.type
_entity_poly.pdbx_seq_one_letter_code
_entity_poly.pdbx_strand_id
1 'polypeptide(L)'
;MKLATLFVTLFIAIAFVGSAMAVGPGKTVEYAGGDSGKVVYNGDTHGPAQGLKCADCHPKPFGMKKGSFKMTKEDHSKPDYCGKCHDGKEHNGKVVFSQSTEADCGKCHKK
;
A
#
# COMPACT_ATOMS: atom_id res chain seq x y z
N MET A 1 -25.07 -30.22 -20.58
CA MET A 1 -24.56 -28.97 -21.16
C MET A 1 -24.76 -27.77 -20.19
N LYS A 2 -25.95 -27.52 -19.68
CA LYS A 2 -26.21 -26.40 -18.76
C LYS A 2 -25.42 -26.49 -17.43
N LEU A 3 -25.23 -27.68 -16.88
CA LEU A 3 -24.50 -27.92 -15.65
C LEU A 3 -22.99 -27.66 -15.82
N ALA A 4 -22.41 -28.12 -16.95
CA ALA A 4 -21.01 -27.87 -17.26
C ALA A 4 -20.68 -26.38 -17.46
N THR A 5 -21.58 -25.64 -18.10
CA THR A 5 -21.46 -24.19 -18.28
C THR A 5 -21.51 -23.46 -16.91
N LEU A 6 -22.35 -23.94 -16.01
CA LEU A 6 -22.49 -23.36 -14.66
C LEU A 6 -21.23 -23.59 -13.81
N PHE A 7 -20.59 -24.76 -13.92
CA PHE A 7 -19.32 -25.04 -13.26
C PHE A 7 -18.16 -24.21 -13.83
N VAL A 8 -18.10 -24.03 -15.14
CA VAL A 8 -17.06 -23.22 -15.79
C VAL A 8 -17.19 -21.74 -15.40
N THR A 9 -18.40 -21.20 -15.39
CA THR A 9 -18.63 -19.79 -14.96
C THR A 9 -18.33 -19.60 -13.48
N LEU A 10 -18.63 -20.56 -12.62
CA LEU A 10 -18.31 -20.52 -11.20
C LEU A 10 -16.78 -20.57 -10.98
N PHE A 11 -16.07 -21.43 -11.71
CA PHE A 11 -14.60 -21.50 -11.63
C PHE A 11 -13.92 -20.22 -12.09
N ILE A 12 -14.41 -19.59 -13.15
CA ILE A 12 -13.89 -18.30 -13.64
C ILE A 12 -14.16 -17.20 -12.62
N ALA A 13 -15.33 -17.15 -11.99
CA ALA A 13 -15.66 -16.19 -10.94
C ALA A 13 -14.74 -16.31 -9.71
N ILE A 14 -14.44 -17.54 -9.27
CA ILE A 14 -13.53 -17.80 -8.15
C ILE A 14 -12.09 -17.41 -8.49
N ALA A 15 -11.62 -17.63 -9.72
CA ALA A 15 -10.29 -17.24 -10.15
C ALA A 15 -10.08 -15.72 -10.19
N PHE A 16 -11.13 -14.94 -10.47
CA PHE A 16 -11.08 -13.47 -10.46
C PHE A 16 -11.09 -12.86 -9.07
N VAL A 17 -11.66 -13.51 -8.07
CA VAL A 17 -11.70 -12.99 -6.68
C VAL A 17 -10.33 -13.05 -6.00
N GLY A 18 -9.41 -13.92 -6.46
CA GLY A 18 -8.09 -14.10 -5.85
C GLY A 18 -7.07 -12.99 -6.11
N SER A 19 -7.33 -12.04 -7.04
CA SER A 19 -6.32 -11.04 -7.46
C SER A 19 -6.55 -9.62 -6.93
N ALA A 20 -7.62 -9.36 -6.17
CA ALA A 20 -8.00 -8.03 -5.69
C ALA A 20 -7.74 -7.81 -4.18
N MET A 21 -6.78 -8.53 -3.60
CA MET A 21 -6.48 -8.39 -2.17
C MET A 21 -5.53 -7.21 -1.94
N ALA A 22 -6.05 -6.13 -1.42
CA ALA A 22 -5.24 -5.07 -0.79
C ALA A 22 -4.39 -5.65 0.35
N VAL A 23 -3.30 -4.97 0.71
CA VAL A 23 -2.45 -5.38 1.83
C VAL A 23 -3.23 -5.24 3.13
N GLY A 24 -3.81 -6.32 3.59
CA GLY A 24 -4.55 -6.38 4.83
C GLY A 24 -3.66 -6.69 6.04
N PRO A 25 -4.27 -6.81 7.24
CA PRO A 25 -3.56 -7.22 8.45
C PRO A 25 -2.79 -8.53 8.26
N GLY A 26 -1.60 -8.63 8.86
CA GLY A 26 -0.72 -9.78 8.73
C GLY A 26 0.00 -9.92 7.39
N LYS A 27 -0.13 -8.95 6.48
CA LYS A 27 0.49 -8.98 5.14
C LYS A 27 1.44 -7.81 4.93
N THR A 28 2.45 -8.05 4.09
CA THR A 28 3.43 -7.04 3.69
C THR A 28 3.54 -6.95 2.18
N VAL A 29 3.94 -5.79 1.68
CA VAL A 29 4.37 -5.59 0.29
C VAL A 29 5.75 -4.96 0.29
N GLU A 30 6.63 -5.46 -0.56
CA GLU A 30 7.97 -4.91 -0.75
C GLU A 30 8.03 -4.09 -2.03
N TYR A 31 8.72 -2.96 -1.94
CA TYR A 31 9.08 -2.09 -3.06
C TYR A 31 10.60 -2.05 -3.18
N ALA A 32 11.13 -2.01 -4.40
CA ALA A 32 12.56 -2.11 -4.66
C ALA A 32 13.39 -1.00 -4.02
N GLY A 33 12.89 0.23 -3.93
CA GLY A 33 13.55 1.36 -3.27
C GLY A 33 14.85 1.84 -3.90
N GLY A 34 15.29 1.27 -5.03
CA GLY A 34 16.51 1.63 -5.73
C GLY A 34 17.76 1.53 -4.86
N ASP A 35 18.70 2.45 -5.02
CA ASP A 35 19.98 2.49 -4.29
C ASP A 35 19.80 2.75 -2.78
N SER A 36 18.66 3.26 -2.37
CA SER A 36 18.34 3.53 -0.96
C SER A 36 17.95 2.27 -0.18
N GLY A 37 17.70 1.15 -0.87
CA GLY A 37 17.27 -0.10 -0.27
C GLY A 37 15.76 -0.30 -0.30
N LYS A 38 15.33 -1.54 -0.13
CA LYS A 38 13.92 -1.91 -0.23
C LYS A 38 13.04 -1.23 0.83
N VAL A 39 11.79 -0.99 0.48
CA VAL A 39 10.76 -0.50 1.40
C VAL A 39 9.77 -1.63 1.65
N VAL A 40 9.52 -1.95 2.92
CA VAL A 40 8.51 -2.94 3.33
C VAL A 40 7.30 -2.19 3.88
N TYR A 41 6.19 -2.29 3.16
CA TYR A 41 4.90 -1.79 3.62
C TYR A 41 4.18 -2.89 4.41
N ASN A 42 3.81 -2.58 5.64
CA ASN A 42 3.17 -3.53 6.54
C ASN A 42 1.70 -3.14 6.76
N GLY A 43 0.79 -4.08 6.49
CA GLY A 43 -0.64 -3.88 6.65
C GLY A 43 -1.09 -3.69 8.10
N ASP A 44 -0.35 -4.22 9.08
CA ASP A 44 -0.70 -4.03 10.49
C ASP A 44 -0.45 -2.60 10.98
N THR A 45 0.60 -1.95 10.45
CA THR A 45 0.94 -0.57 10.81
C THR A 45 0.21 0.48 9.98
N HIS A 46 -0.49 0.07 8.92
CA HIS A 46 -1.20 0.95 7.99
C HIS A 46 -2.68 0.55 7.79
N GLY A 47 -3.25 -0.13 8.76
CA GLY A 47 -4.59 -0.66 8.65
C GLY A 47 -5.53 -0.19 9.76
N PRO A 48 -6.63 -0.92 9.96
CA PRO A 48 -7.67 -0.57 10.94
C PRO A 48 -7.17 -0.42 12.37
N ALA A 49 -6.11 -1.16 12.74
CA ALA A 49 -5.47 -1.04 14.06
C ALA A 49 -4.88 0.35 14.33
N GLN A 50 -4.63 1.14 13.28
CA GLN A 50 -4.16 2.53 13.36
C GLN A 50 -5.28 3.54 13.05
N GLY A 51 -6.53 3.11 12.99
CA GLY A 51 -7.68 3.97 12.67
C GLY A 51 -7.82 4.30 11.19
N LEU A 52 -7.10 3.61 10.30
CA LEU A 52 -7.14 3.82 8.86
C LEU A 52 -8.18 2.89 8.21
N LYS A 53 -8.94 3.43 7.26
CA LYS A 53 -9.89 2.68 6.44
C LYS A 53 -9.30 2.40 5.06
N CYS A 54 -9.72 1.33 4.43
CA CYS A 54 -9.29 1.01 3.05
C CYS A 54 -9.54 2.19 2.09
N ALA A 55 -10.64 2.90 2.24
CA ALA A 55 -11.01 4.05 1.43
C ALA A 55 -10.10 5.28 1.62
N ASP A 56 -9.33 5.35 2.70
CA ASP A 56 -8.38 6.46 2.93
C ASP A 56 -7.19 6.39 1.96
N CYS A 57 -6.88 5.20 1.46
CA CYS A 57 -5.76 4.94 0.57
C CYS A 57 -6.19 4.46 -0.82
N HIS A 58 -7.36 3.83 -0.97
CA HIS A 58 -7.85 3.23 -2.20
C HIS A 58 -9.18 3.83 -2.66
N PRO A 59 -9.42 3.94 -3.97
CA PRO A 59 -8.51 3.69 -5.08
C PRO A 59 -7.48 4.80 -5.31
N LYS A 60 -7.49 5.85 -4.54
CA LYS A 60 -6.54 6.98 -4.60
C LYS A 60 -6.04 7.35 -3.21
N PRO A 61 -4.74 7.66 -3.06
CA PRO A 61 -3.70 7.77 -4.10
C PRO A 61 -3.17 6.42 -4.61
N PHE A 62 -3.51 5.29 -3.99
CA PHE A 62 -3.01 3.97 -4.38
C PHE A 62 -4.09 3.18 -5.12
N GLY A 63 -3.77 2.74 -6.34
CA GLY A 63 -4.65 1.87 -7.12
C GLY A 63 -4.81 0.49 -6.50
N MET A 64 -5.85 -0.24 -6.93
CA MET A 64 -6.17 -1.59 -6.43
C MET A 64 -5.28 -2.68 -7.01
N LYS A 65 -4.55 -2.40 -8.11
CA LYS A 65 -3.70 -3.38 -8.79
C LYS A 65 -2.30 -3.41 -8.19
N LYS A 66 -1.82 -4.61 -7.83
CA LYS A 66 -0.44 -4.81 -7.38
C LYS A 66 0.56 -4.31 -8.44
N GLY A 67 1.57 -3.56 -8.02
CA GLY A 67 2.60 -3.02 -8.91
C GLY A 67 2.20 -1.77 -9.71
N SER A 68 0.99 -1.24 -9.52
CA SER A 68 0.58 0.02 -10.15
C SER A 68 1.21 1.25 -9.51
N PHE A 69 1.63 1.13 -8.25
CA PHE A 69 2.29 2.21 -7.54
C PHE A 69 3.80 2.21 -7.80
N LYS A 70 4.30 3.36 -8.21
CA LYS A 70 5.74 3.65 -8.33
C LYS A 70 5.97 5.05 -7.81
N MET A 71 7.03 5.23 -7.04
CA MET A 71 7.42 6.48 -6.44
C MET A 71 8.83 6.84 -6.87
N THR A 72 9.04 8.08 -7.32
CA THR A 72 10.34 8.61 -7.69
C THR A 72 10.97 9.37 -6.53
N LYS A 73 12.24 9.78 -6.66
CA LYS A 73 12.91 10.62 -5.66
C LYS A 73 12.19 11.96 -5.49
N GLU A 74 11.73 12.55 -6.58
CA GLU A 74 11.00 13.84 -6.59
C GLU A 74 9.65 13.74 -5.87
N ASP A 75 9.01 12.59 -5.87
CA ASP A 75 7.73 12.38 -5.21
C ASP A 75 7.83 12.47 -3.68
N HIS A 76 9.04 12.27 -3.11
CA HIS A 76 9.27 12.42 -1.67
C HIS A 76 9.11 13.86 -1.16
N SER A 77 9.18 14.85 -2.04
CA SER A 77 8.93 16.25 -1.70
C SER A 77 7.47 16.68 -1.84
N LYS A 78 6.62 15.81 -2.37
CA LYS A 78 5.21 16.11 -2.64
C LYS A 78 4.31 15.57 -1.52
N PRO A 79 3.19 16.24 -1.23
CA PRO A 79 2.20 15.78 -0.25
C PRO A 79 1.29 14.67 -0.83
N ASP A 80 1.85 13.83 -1.69
CA ASP A 80 1.15 12.74 -2.36
C ASP A 80 1.63 11.39 -1.85
N TYR A 81 0.89 10.33 -2.16
CA TYR A 81 1.21 8.96 -1.79
C TYR A 81 1.50 8.81 -0.28
N CYS A 82 2.68 8.35 0.07
CA CYS A 82 3.10 8.20 1.45
C CYS A 82 3.18 9.55 2.18
N GLY A 83 3.54 10.63 1.48
CA GLY A 83 3.61 12.00 2.00
C GLY A 83 2.28 12.60 2.43
N LYS A 84 1.16 11.98 2.06
CA LYS A 84 -0.16 12.38 2.54
C LYS A 84 -0.29 12.28 4.06
N CYS A 85 0.41 11.32 4.67
CA CYS A 85 0.45 11.12 6.12
C CYS A 85 1.86 11.25 6.68
N HIS A 86 2.90 10.82 5.92
CA HIS A 86 4.30 10.93 6.31
C HIS A 86 4.86 12.31 5.98
N ASP A 87 4.36 13.33 6.68
CA ASP A 87 4.70 14.75 6.49
C ASP A 87 5.30 15.42 7.75
N GLY A 88 5.55 14.65 8.80
CA GLY A 88 6.08 15.14 10.05
C GLY A 88 5.03 15.74 10.99
N LYS A 89 3.76 15.63 10.64
CA LYS A 89 2.63 16.19 11.41
C LYS A 89 1.85 15.11 12.14
N GLU A 90 0.89 15.56 12.94
CA GLU A 90 -0.02 14.66 13.65
C GLU A 90 -1.13 14.17 12.70
N HIS A 91 -1.32 12.85 12.67
CA HIS A 91 -2.42 12.17 12.01
C HIS A 91 -3.03 11.15 12.97
N ASN A 92 -4.34 11.20 13.17
CA ASN A 92 -5.08 10.31 14.07
C ASN A 92 -4.49 10.27 15.50
N GLY A 93 -4.07 11.43 16.04
CA GLY A 93 -3.51 11.51 17.37
C GLY A 93 -2.05 11.05 17.52
N LYS A 94 -1.35 10.79 16.42
CA LYS A 94 0.06 10.36 16.41
C LYS A 94 0.87 11.21 15.44
N VAL A 95 2.04 11.66 15.89
CA VAL A 95 3.01 12.31 14.99
C VAL A 95 3.63 11.25 14.08
N VAL A 96 3.51 11.47 12.78
CA VAL A 96 4.03 10.58 11.75
C VAL A 96 5.32 11.20 11.20
N PHE A 97 6.38 10.40 11.08
CA PHE A 97 7.65 10.88 10.53
C PHE A 97 7.52 11.35 9.07
N SER A 98 8.39 12.25 8.65
CA SER A 98 8.34 12.83 7.30
C SER A 98 9.12 12.00 6.30
N GLN A 99 8.53 11.76 5.13
CA GLN A 99 9.23 11.13 4.00
C GLN A 99 10.30 12.03 3.36
N SER A 100 10.26 13.34 3.60
CA SER A 100 11.22 14.30 3.04
C SER A 100 12.38 14.65 3.98
N THR A 101 12.36 14.17 5.22
CA THR A 101 13.43 14.39 6.18
C THR A 101 14.51 13.32 6.03
N GLU A 102 15.75 13.73 5.76
CA GLU A 102 16.88 12.82 5.48
C GLU A 102 17.12 11.82 6.63
N ALA A 103 17.00 12.26 7.88
CA ALA A 103 17.14 11.39 9.05
C ALA A 103 16.10 10.27 9.11
N ASP A 104 14.99 10.40 8.41
CA ASP A 104 13.88 9.45 8.44
C ASP A 104 13.92 8.43 7.28
N CYS A 105 14.84 8.58 6.31
CA CYS A 105 14.96 7.67 5.15
C CYS A 105 15.08 6.21 5.57
N GLY A 106 15.87 5.91 6.58
CA GLY A 106 16.06 4.56 7.11
C GLY A 106 14.84 3.95 7.82
N LYS A 107 13.80 4.74 8.09
CA LYS A 107 12.55 4.23 8.65
C LYS A 107 11.76 3.44 7.61
N CYS A 108 11.84 3.85 6.35
CA CYS A 108 11.24 3.16 5.21
C CYS A 108 12.22 2.25 4.48
N HIS A 109 13.40 2.77 4.12
CA HIS A 109 14.41 2.05 3.34
C HIS A 109 15.28 1.15 4.22
N LYS A 110 15.33 -0.13 3.86
CA LYS A 110 16.14 -1.16 4.55
C LYS A 110 17.23 -1.67 3.60
N LYS A 111 18.47 -1.49 4.01
CA LYS A 111 19.65 -2.06 3.35
C LYS A 111 19.97 -3.45 3.89
#